data_3957e4b8cfd8c8341a2988780785b9d0
#
_entry.id   3957e4b8cfd8c8341a2988780785b9d0
#
_cell.length_a   1.000
_cell.length_b   1.000
_cell.length_c   1.000
_cell.angle_alpha   90.00
_cell.angle_beta   90.00
_cell.angle_gamma   90.00
#
_symmetry.space_group_name_H-M   'P 1'
#
loop_
_entity.id
_entity.type
_entity.pdbx_description
1 polymer ?
#
loop_
_entity_poly.entity_id
_entity_poly.type
_entity_poly.pdbx_seq_one_letter_code
_entity_poly.pdbx_strand_id
1 'polypeptide(L)'
;MNIPRYTRTAAALHWLLALLILVNVALGLSVDILPDAWVRPVIDTHKSIGITALGLVLLRMLWRASHPPPPLPQAYAAWERTASHAAHVLLYLIMLALPLSGWLHDSAWKDAATHPMHWFGLFEWPRVGFITALPPAVKEGLHDAFGTAHTVAGYALYGLFALHVAGALKHQWVDRQQELQRMGLFHRGPG
;
A
#
# COMPACT_ATOMS: atom_id res chain seq x y z
N MET A 1 32.23 -0.34 10.86
CA MET A 1 31.88 0.46 9.66
C MET A 1 30.48 1.05 9.85
N ASN A 2 30.31 2.38 9.65
CA ASN A 2 29.01 3.02 9.74
C ASN A 2 28.18 2.65 8.50
N ILE A 3 27.05 1.97 8.70
CA ILE A 3 26.17 1.57 7.61
C ILE A 3 25.28 2.76 7.25
N PRO A 4 25.20 3.17 5.98
CA PRO A 4 24.27 4.21 5.56
C PRO A 4 22.83 3.81 5.86
N ARG A 5 22.10 4.61 6.63
CA ARG A 5 20.73 4.32 7.10
C ARG A 5 19.73 5.29 6.50
N TYR A 6 18.49 4.83 6.37
CA TYR A 6 17.36 5.72 6.12
C TYR A 6 17.14 6.66 7.29
N THR A 7 16.54 7.81 7.04
CA THR A 7 16.09 8.72 8.10
C THR A 7 15.06 8.01 8.97
N ARG A 8 14.96 8.39 10.26
CA ARG A 8 13.96 7.81 11.18
C ARG A 8 12.53 7.95 10.64
N THR A 9 12.21 9.10 10.04
CA THR A 9 10.91 9.36 9.41
C THR A 9 10.65 8.42 8.23
N ALA A 10 11.64 8.21 7.34
CA ALA A 10 11.50 7.28 6.21
C ALA A 10 11.27 5.84 6.68
N ALA A 11 11.98 5.42 7.74
CA ALA A 11 11.81 4.10 8.34
C ALA A 11 10.44 3.96 9.02
N ALA A 12 10.01 4.95 9.82
CA ALA A 12 8.72 4.95 10.48
C ALA A 12 7.56 4.88 9.48
N LEU A 13 7.59 5.72 8.42
CA LEU A 13 6.59 5.68 7.34
C LEU A 13 6.58 4.34 6.61
N HIS A 14 7.73 3.71 6.44
CA HIS A 14 7.80 2.39 5.81
C HIS A 14 7.07 1.33 6.64
N TRP A 15 7.44 1.22 7.92
CA TRP A 15 6.87 0.18 8.78
C TRP A 15 5.40 0.41 9.08
N LEU A 16 4.98 1.67 9.24
CA LEU A 16 3.57 2.00 9.41
C LEU A 16 2.76 1.61 8.17
N LEU A 17 3.23 1.97 6.96
CA LEU A 17 2.59 1.58 5.71
C LEU A 17 2.56 0.07 5.53
N ALA A 18 3.66 -0.63 5.81
CA ALA A 18 3.71 -2.09 5.72
C ALA A 18 2.67 -2.74 6.64
N LEU A 19 2.56 -2.28 7.89
CA LEU A 19 1.55 -2.77 8.83
C LEU A 19 0.12 -2.49 8.35
N LEU A 20 -0.17 -1.26 7.93
CA LEU A 20 -1.51 -0.88 7.45
C LEU A 20 -1.91 -1.67 6.20
N ILE A 21 -0.98 -1.87 5.26
CA ILE A 21 -1.23 -2.67 4.05
C ILE A 21 -1.52 -4.13 4.41
N LEU A 22 -0.74 -4.74 5.31
CA LEU A 22 -0.97 -6.14 5.74
C LEU A 22 -2.33 -6.29 6.42
N VAL A 23 -2.68 -5.39 7.33
CA VAL A 23 -4.00 -5.38 7.97
C VAL A 23 -5.10 -5.19 6.94
N ASN A 24 -4.93 -4.26 6.01
CA ASN A 24 -5.94 -3.97 4.99
C ASN A 24 -6.15 -5.12 4.00
N VAL A 25 -5.08 -5.82 3.61
CA VAL A 25 -5.16 -7.05 2.82
C VAL A 25 -5.91 -8.14 3.59
N ALA A 26 -5.60 -8.34 4.86
CA ALA A 26 -6.29 -9.31 5.70
C ALA A 26 -7.80 -9.02 5.80
N LEU A 27 -8.18 -7.74 5.98
CA LEU A 27 -9.59 -7.32 5.98
C LEU A 27 -10.26 -7.60 4.62
N GLY A 28 -9.62 -7.24 3.51
CA GLY A 28 -10.16 -7.50 2.17
C GLY A 28 -10.39 -8.99 1.89
N LEU A 29 -9.44 -9.83 2.28
CA LEU A 29 -9.54 -11.30 2.10
C LEU A 29 -10.54 -11.95 3.07
N SER A 30 -10.86 -11.32 4.18
CA SER A 30 -11.79 -11.88 5.16
C SER A 30 -13.26 -11.75 4.76
N VAL A 31 -13.59 -10.86 3.83
CA VAL A 31 -14.98 -10.53 3.47
C VAL A 31 -15.79 -11.76 3.04
N ASP A 32 -15.16 -12.67 2.29
CA ASP A 32 -15.83 -13.86 1.74
C ASP A 32 -16.07 -14.99 2.78
N ILE A 33 -15.44 -14.88 3.95
CA ILE A 33 -15.53 -15.91 5.00
C ILE A 33 -16.23 -15.44 6.28
N LEU A 34 -16.60 -14.16 6.34
CA LEU A 34 -17.24 -13.56 7.51
C LEU A 34 -18.78 -13.71 7.46
N PRO A 35 -19.45 -13.83 8.62
CA PRO A 35 -20.89 -13.69 8.69
C PRO A 35 -21.37 -12.31 8.18
N ASP A 36 -22.53 -12.26 7.53
CA ASP A 36 -23.09 -11.05 6.89
C ASP A 36 -23.07 -9.80 7.78
N ALA A 37 -23.32 -9.99 9.09
CA ALA A 37 -23.31 -8.88 10.06
C ALA A 37 -21.96 -8.16 10.18
N TRP A 38 -20.84 -8.82 9.83
CA TRP A 38 -19.49 -8.26 9.90
C TRP A 38 -18.96 -7.75 8.57
N VAL A 39 -19.56 -8.16 7.44
CA VAL A 39 -19.10 -7.78 6.11
C VAL A 39 -19.04 -6.25 5.96
N ARG A 40 -20.12 -5.55 6.29
CA ARG A 40 -20.17 -4.08 6.13
C ARG A 40 -19.18 -3.35 7.02
N PRO A 41 -19.07 -3.60 8.34
CA PRO A 41 -18.06 -2.98 9.18
C PRO A 41 -16.63 -3.22 8.70
N VAL A 42 -16.33 -4.42 8.21
CA VAL A 42 -15.00 -4.78 7.69
C VAL A 42 -14.69 -4.03 6.40
N ILE A 43 -15.64 -3.95 5.47
CA ILE A 43 -15.48 -3.17 4.23
C ILE A 43 -15.25 -1.69 4.54
N ASP A 44 -16.03 -1.09 5.46
CA ASP A 44 -15.88 0.33 5.81
C ASP A 44 -14.55 0.61 6.51
N THR A 45 -14.06 -0.33 7.32
CA THR A 45 -12.72 -0.27 7.91
C THR A 45 -11.63 -0.40 6.84
N HIS A 46 -11.77 -1.36 5.90
CA HIS A 46 -10.86 -1.54 4.77
C HIS A 46 -10.74 -0.27 3.93
N LYS A 47 -11.84 0.39 3.60
CA LYS A 47 -11.85 1.67 2.87
C LYS A 47 -11.12 2.76 3.65
N SER A 48 -11.40 2.89 4.94
CA SER A 48 -10.78 3.90 5.80
C SER A 48 -9.26 3.74 5.90
N ILE A 49 -8.78 2.51 6.09
CA ILE A 49 -7.35 2.18 6.08
C ILE A 49 -6.76 2.42 4.69
N GLY A 50 -7.47 2.07 3.61
CA GLY A 50 -7.03 2.31 2.24
C GLY A 50 -6.79 3.79 1.95
N ILE A 51 -7.71 4.67 2.32
CA ILE A 51 -7.57 6.13 2.18
C ILE A 51 -6.41 6.65 3.06
N THR A 52 -6.27 6.15 4.27
CA THR A 52 -5.15 6.51 5.16
C THR A 52 -3.82 6.10 4.53
N ALA A 53 -3.74 4.89 3.99
CA ALA A 53 -2.55 4.39 3.29
C ALA A 53 -2.21 5.26 2.07
N LEU A 54 -3.21 5.71 1.28
CA LEU A 54 -2.99 6.64 0.17
C LEU A 54 -2.31 7.93 0.63
N GLY A 55 -2.83 8.56 1.69
CA GLY A 55 -2.23 9.78 2.25
C GLY A 55 -0.79 9.55 2.73
N LEU A 56 -0.53 8.42 3.41
CA LEU A 56 0.80 8.08 3.89
C LEU A 56 1.78 7.72 2.77
N VAL A 57 1.33 7.09 1.69
CA VAL A 57 2.16 6.83 0.50
C VAL A 57 2.58 8.15 -0.14
N LEU A 58 1.65 9.10 -0.32
CA LEU A 58 1.97 10.43 -0.85
C LEU A 58 2.96 11.16 0.06
N LEU A 59 2.74 11.15 1.38
CA LEU A 59 3.67 11.73 2.34
C LEU A 59 5.07 11.07 2.27
N ARG A 60 5.11 9.74 2.13
CA ARG A 60 6.37 9.01 1.97
C ARG A 60 7.09 9.37 0.66
N MET A 61 6.36 9.57 -0.44
CA MET A 61 6.93 10.00 -1.72
C MET A 61 7.51 11.42 -1.62
N LEU A 62 6.79 12.36 -1.00
CA LEU A 62 7.26 13.71 -0.73
C LEU A 62 8.51 13.71 0.16
N TRP A 63 8.49 12.89 1.24
CA TRP A 63 9.65 12.75 2.11
C TRP A 63 10.87 12.21 1.34
N ARG A 64 10.66 11.20 0.49
CA ARG A 64 11.73 10.60 -0.33
C ARG A 64 12.29 11.57 -1.37
N ALA A 65 11.49 12.46 -1.91
CA ALA A 65 11.93 13.49 -2.87
C ALA A 65 12.91 14.48 -2.24
N SER A 66 12.70 14.83 -0.96
CA SER A 66 13.57 15.75 -0.20
C SER A 66 14.70 15.03 0.57
N HIS A 67 14.58 13.73 0.82
CA HIS A 67 15.53 12.91 1.58
C HIS A 67 15.84 11.63 0.79
N PRO A 68 16.75 11.69 -0.19
CA PRO A 68 17.11 10.54 -1.01
C PRO A 68 17.53 9.34 -0.17
N PRO A 69 17.18 8.12 -0.61
CA PRO A 69 17.57 6.91 0.10
C PRO A 69 19.10 6.73 0.08
N PRO A 70 19.66 6.07 1.10
CA PRO A 70 21.07 5.73 1.09
C PRO A 70 21.41 4.82 -0.10
N PRO A 71 22.60 4.95 -0.70
CA PRO A 71 23.01 4.13 -1.84
C PRO A 71 22.95 2.64 -1.50
N LEU A 72 22.63 1.83 -2.51
CA LEU A 72 22.67 0.38 -2.37
C LEU A 72 24.12 -0.10 -2.14
N PRO A 73 24.33 -1.19 -1.39
CA PRO A 73 25.64 -1.77 -1.17
C PRO A 73 26.35 -2.07 -2.51
N GLN A 74 27.65 -1.76 -2.58
CA GLN A 74 28.46 -2.05 -3.78
C GLN A 74 28.60 -3.54 -4.05
N ALA A 75 28.40 -4.37 -3.01
CA ALA A 75 28.43 -5.83 -3.11
C ALA A 75 27.28 -6.41 -3.95
N TYR A 76 26.22 -5.64 -4.20
CA TYR A 76 25.10 -6.13 -5.03
C TYR A 76 25.50 -6.23 -6.49
N ALA A 77 25.13 -7.34 -7.13
CA ALA A 77 25.28 -7.49 -8.57
C ALA A 77 24.47 -6.41 -9.32
N ALA A 78 24.89 -6.05 -10.53
CA ALA A 78 24.23 -5.00 -11.30
C ALA A 78 22.74 -5.27 -11.52
N TRP A 79 22.39 -6.53 -11.83
CA TRP A 79 20.99 -6.93 -12.01
C TRP A 79 20.16 -6.83 -10.72
N GLU A 80 20.72 -7.11 -9.53
CA GLU A 80 20.05 -6.97 -8.24
C GLU A 80 19.72 -5.51 -7.93
N ARG A 81 20.63 -4.60 -8.22
CA ARG A 81 20.39 -3.16 -8.08
C ARG A 81 19.25 -2.70 -8.98
N THR A 82 19.24 -3.14 -10.25
CA THR A 82 18.17 -2.82 -11.19
C THR A 82 16.83 -3.42 -10.74
N ALA A 83 16.81 -4.69 -10.34
CA ALA A 83 15.63 -5.37 -9.83
C ALA A 83 15.08 -4.69 -8.57
N SER A 84 15.94 -4.27 -7.65
CA SER A 84 15.53 -3.52 -6.44
C SER A 84 14.87 -2.19 -6.79
N HIS A 85 15.43 -1.42 -7.73
CA HIS A 85 14.82 -0.16 -8.18
C HIS A 85 13.46 -0.41 -8.84
N ALA A 86 13.38 -1.38 -9.75
CA ALA A 86 12.14 -1.75 -10.43
C ALA A 86 11.06 -2.18 -9.44
N ALA A 87 11.40 -3.06 -8.48
CA ALA A 87 10.48 -3.51 -7.44
C ALA A 87 9.94 -2.35 -6.60
N HIS A 88 10.79 -1.40 -6.20
CA HIS A 88 10.33 -0.23 -5.45
C HIS A 88 9.42 0.68 -6.28
N VAL A 89 9.74 0.94 -7.55
CA VAL A 89 8.88 1.73 -8.45
C VAL A 89 7.52 1.05 -8.60
N LEU A 90 7.49 -0.25 -8.89
CA LEU A 90 6.25 -1.02 -9.03
C LEU A 90 5.43 -1.04 -7.74
N LEU A 91 6.08 -1.21 -6.57
CA LEU A 91 5.40 -1.13 -5.28
C LEU A 91 4.76 0.25 -5.05
N TYR A 92 5.44 1.35 -5.36
CA TYR A 92 4.83 2.68 -5.27
C TYR A 92 3.63 2.84 -6.19
N LEU A 93 3.74 2.38 -7.44
CA LEU A 93 2.63 2.43 -8.39
C LEU A 93 1.42 1.63 -7.90
N ILE A 94 1.63 0.42 -7.39
CA ILE A 94 0.56 -0.42 -6.85
C ILE A 94 -0.04 0.17 -5.56
N MET A 95 0.78 0.70 -4.67
CA MET A 95 0.31 1.35 -3.44
C MET A 95 -0.53 2.61 -3.71
N LEU A 96 -0.36 3.27 -4.86
CA LEU A 96 -1.25 4.34 -5.32
C LEU A 96 -2.48 3.78 -6.03
N ALA A 97 -2.29 2.82 -6.93
CA ALA A 97 -3.36 2.27 -7.76
C ALA A 97 -4.45 1.58 -6.95
N LEU A 98 -4.07 0.82 -5.90
CA LEU A 98 -5.03 0.09 -5.06
C LEU A 98 -6.04 1.00 -4.37
N PRO A 99 -5.68 1.98 -3.53
CA PRO A 99 -6.66 2.82 -2.87
C PRO A 99 -7.41 3.71 -3.86
N LEU A 100 -6.78 4.16 -4.96
CA LEU A 100 -7.46 4.93 -6.00
C LEU A 100 -8.52 4.09 -6.70
N SER A 101 -8.19 2.88 -7.15
CA SER A 101 -9.18 1.99 -7.79
C SER A 101 -10.33 1.63 -6.85
N GLY A 102 -10.05 1.38 -5.56
CA GLY A 102 -11.08 1.13 -4.56
C GLY A 102 -12.00 2.34 -4.32
N TRP A 103 -11.44 3.55 -4.29
CA TRP A 103 -12.21 4.78 -4.14
C TRP A 103 -13.08 5.07 -5.38
N LEU A 104 -12.55 4.84 -6.59
CA LEU A 104 -13.29 4.96 -7.85
C LEU A 104 -14.40 3.90 -7.94
N HIS A 105 -14.11 2.65 -7.54
CA HIS A 105 -15.07 1.55 -7.47
C HIS A 105 -16.24 1.91 -6.54
N ASP A 106 -15.96 2.39 -5.32
CA ASP A 106 -17.00 2.82 -4.37
C ASP A 106 -17.79 4.04 -4.89
N SER A 107 -17.14 4.95 -5.62
CA SER A 107 -17.79 6.11 -6.22
C SER A 107 -18.77 5.74 -7.35
N ALA A 108 -18.51 4.64 -8.05
CA ALA A 108 -19.37 4.11 -9.10
C ALA A 108 -20.47 3.15 -8.60
N TRP A 109 -20.50 2.84 -7.28
CA TRP A 109 -21.50 1.94 -6.71
C TRP A 109 -22.92 2.48 -6.87
N LYS A 110 -23.87 1.60 -7.24
CA LYS A 110 -25.26 1.98 -7.53
C LYS A 110 -25.97 2.63 -6.34
N ASP A 111 -25.73 2.13 -5.12
CA ASP A 111 -26.35 2.59 -3.88
C ASP A 111 -25.52 3.67 -3.15
N ALA A 112 -24.56 4.28 -3.83
CA ALA A 112 -23.66 5.30 -3.29
C ALA A 112 -24.42 6.49 -2.67
N ALA A 113 -25.57 6.87 -3.24
CA ALA A 113 -26.37 8.01 -2.77
C ALA A 113 -27.02 7.77 -1.40
N THR A 114 -27.35 6.52 -1.07
CA THR A 114 -28.04 6.15 0.19
C THR A 114 -27.11 5.61 1.27
N HIS A 115 -25.85 5.34 0.91
CA HIS A 115 -24.84 4.77 1.81
C HIS A 115 -23.57 5.62 1.78
N PRO A 116 -23.50 6.71 2.56
CA PRO A 116 -22.31 7.56 2.60
C PRO A 116 -21.09 6.77 3.04
N MET A 117 -19.92 7.11 2.46
CA MET A 117 -18.63 6.56 2.86
C MET A 117 -18.09 7.38 4.03
N HIS A 118 -17.75 6.76 5.15
CA HIS A 118 -17.16 7.45 6.30
C HIS A 118 -15.71 7.04 6.50
N TRP A 119 -14.88 8.00 6.89
CA TRP A 119 -13.51 7.72 7.32
C TRP A 119 -13.52 7.39 8.81
N PHE A 120 -13.36 6.12 9.16
CA PHE A 120 -13.46 5.57 10.53
C PHE A 120 -14.71 6.01 11.32
N GLY A 121 -15.82 6.28 10.63
CA GLY A 121 -17.03 6.77 11.27
C GLY A 121 -16.99 8.21 11.77
N LEU A 122 -15.87 8.92 11.57
CA LEU A 122 -15.67 10.28 12.11
C LEU A 122 -16.34 11.37 11.26
N PHE A 123 -16.21 11.25 9.94
CA PHE A 123 -16.79 12.18 8.96
C PHE A 123 -17.02 11.51 7.63
N GLU A 124 -17.89 12.08 6.81
CA GLU A 124 -18.15 11.60 5.46
C GLU A 124 -16.95 11.91 4.56
N TRP A 125 -16.38 10.84 3.96
CA TRP A 125 -15.33 10.97 2.96
C TRP A 125 -15.97 11.19 1.58
N PRO A 126 -15.60 12.24 0.84
CA PRO A 126 -16.24 12.54 -0.44
C PRO A 126 -15.95 11.45 -1.49
N ARG A 127 -17.00 11.04 -2.18
CA ARG A 127 -16.86 10.27 -3.42
C ARG A 127 -16.45 11.17 -4.57
N VAL A 128 -16.00 10.57 -5.66
CA VAL A 128 -15.60 11.30 -6.86
C VAL A 128 -16.86 11.80 -7.58
N GLY A 129 -17.19 13.09 -7.42
CA GLY A 129 -18.48 13.67 -7.79
C GLY A 129 -18.86 13.51 -9.27
N PHE A 130 -17.90 13.61 -10.19
CA PHE A 130 -18.19 13.40 -11.61
C PHE A 130 -18.56 11.94 -11.92
N ILE A 131 -18.10 10.95 -11.14
CA ILE A 131 -18.48 9.54 -11.29
C ILE A 131 -19.88 9.30 -10.72
N THR A 132 -20.16 9.84 -9.54
CA THR A 132 -21.47 9.67 -8.89
C THR A 132 -22.62 10.28 -9.71
N ALA A 133 -22.32 11.30 -10.51
CA ALA A 133 -23.28 11.99 -11.38
C ALA A 133 -23.56 11.28 -12.74
N LEU A 134 -22.82 10.21 -13.05
CA LEU A 134 -23.00 9.48 -14.32
C LEU A 134 -24.31 8.68 -14.35
N PRO A 135 -24.84 8.40 -15.57
CA PRO A 135 -26.00 7.53 -15.76
C PRO A 135 -25.78 6.13 -15.14
N PRO A 136 -26.83 5.47 -14.60
CA PRO A 136 -26.71 4.18 -13.91
C PRO A 136 -25.99 3.11 -14.72
N ALA A 137 -26.27 2.95 -16.00
CA ALA A 137 -25.62 1.95 -16.86
C ALA A 137 -24.10 2.20 -17.04
N VAL A 138 -23.68 3.47 -17.09
CA VAL A 138 -22.26 3.83 -17.15
C VAL A 138 -21.57 3.55 -15.82
N LYS A 139 -22.24 3.87 -14.71
CA LYS A 139 -21.70 3.57 -13.36
C LYS A 139 -21.49 2.07 -13.15
N GLU A 140 -22.43 1.24 -13.58
CA GLU A 140 -22.30 -0.22 -13.45
C GLU A 140 -21.05 -0.72 -14.18
N GLY A 141 -20.84 -0.33 -15.43
CA GLY A 141 -19.63 -0.70 -16.18
C GLY A 141 -18.32 -0.20 -15.54
N LEU A 142 -18.33 1.02 -14.98
CA LEU A 142 -17.18 1.57 -14.27
C LEU A 142 -16.93 0.86 -12.93
N HIS A 143 -17.99 0.51 -12.20
CA HIS A 143 -17.90 -0.25 -10.96
C HIS A 143 -17.20 -1.58 -11.20
N ASP A 144 -17.63 -2.34 -12.21
CA ASP A 144 -17.01 -3.62 -12.57
C ASP A 144 -15.55 -3.46 -13.02
N ALA A 145 -15.28 -2.45 -13.85
CA ALA A 145 -13.93 -2.18 -14.35
C ALA A 145 -12.97 -1.81 -13.22
N PHE A 146 -13.37 -0.92 -12.31
CA PHE A 146 -12.54 -0.52 -11.16
C PHE A 146 -12.41 -1.65 -10.14
N GLY A 147 -13.45 -2.45 -9.93
CA GLY A 147 -13.40 -3.65 -9.08
C GLY A 147 -12.39 -4.67 -9.63
N THR A 148 -12.45 -4.93 -10.93
CA THR A 148 -11.47 -5.81 -11.60
C THR A 148 -10.05 -5.26 -11.48
N ALA A 149 -9.85 -3.95 -11.74
CA ALA A 149 -8.55 -3.30 -11.61
C ALA A 149 -8.01 -3.40 -10.16
N HIS A 150 -8.87 -3.21 -9.16
CA HIS A 150 -8.52 -3.34 -7.75
C HIS A 150 -8.07 -4.78 -7.41
N THR A 151 -8.80 -5.78 -7.87
CA THR A 151 -8.48 -7.19 -7.66
C THR A 151 -7.16 -7.57 -8.33
N VAL A 152 -6.96 -7.20 -9.60
CA VAL A 152 -5.71 -7.46 -10.32
C VAL A 152 -4.52 -6.78 -9.65
N ALA A 153 -4.68 -5.52 -9.24
CA ALA A 153 -3.66 -4.78 -8.49
C ALA A 153 -3.36 -5.46 -7.14
N GLY A 154 -4.37 -6.04 -6.48
CA GLY A 154 -4.20 -6.83 -5.26
C GLY A 154 -3.30 -8.05 -5.47
N TYR A 155 -3.55 -8.84 -6.49
CA TYR A 155 -2.68 -9.99 -6.82
C TYR A 155 -1.26 -9.55 -7.18
N ALA A 156 -1.12 -8.45 -7.92
CA ALA A 156 0.20 -7.88 -8.22
C ALA A 156 0.93 -7.43 -6.95
N LEU A 157 0.21 -6.83 -5.99
CA LEU A 157 0.78 -6.48 -4.68
C LEU A 157 1.31 -7.72 -3.95
N TYR A 158 0.55 -8.83 -3.92
CA TYR A 158 0.99 -10.05 -3.21
C TYR A 158 2.30 -10.59 -3.78
N GLY A 159 2.41 -10.66 -5.11
CA GLY A 159 3.65 -11.10 -5.77
C GLY A 159 4.83 -10.15 -5.52
N LEU A 160 4.63 -8.84 -5.68
CA LEU A 160 5.67 -7.83 -5.46
C LEU A 160 6.09 -7.75 -4.00
N PHE A 161 5.14 -7.87 -3.05
CA PHE A 161 5.44 -7.89 -1.63
C PHE A 161 6.27 -9.12 -1.26
N ALA A 162 5.88 -10.31 -1.72
CA ALA A 162 6.64 -11.54 -1.48
C ALA A 162 8.06 -11.43 -2.04
N LEU A 163 8.22 -10.89 -3.25
CA LEU A 163 9.52 -10.67 -3.88
C LEU A 163 10.38 -9.66 -3.12
N HIS A 164 9.77 -8.56 -2.65
CA HIS A 164 10.43 -7.52 -1.86
C HIS A 164 10.94 -8.08 -0.53
N VAL A 165 10.10 -8.83 0.18
CA VAL A 165 10.50 -9.46 1.45
C VAL A 165 11.58 -10.51 1.21
N ALA A 166 11.41 -11.39 0.22
CA ALA A 166 12.41 -12.41 -0.11
C ALA A 166 13.77 -11.80 -0.47
N GLY A 167 13.77 -10.71 -1.26
CA GLY A 167 15.00 -9.96 -1.58
C GLY A 167 15.67 -9.37 -0.35
N ALA A 168 14.90 -8.74 0.55
CA ALA A 168 15.42 -8.17 1.78
C ALA A 168 16.00 -9.27 2.71
N LEU A 169 15.34 -10.41 2.83
CA LEU A 169 15.80 -11.54 3.64
C LEU A 169 17.02 -12.22 3.02
N LYS A 170 17.06 -12.39 1.68
CA LYS A 170 18.23 -12.89 0.97
C LYS A 170 19.45 -12.01 1.27
N HIS A 171 19.32 -10.72 1.09
CA HIS A 171 20.43 -9.79 1.35
C HIS A 171 20.82 -9.75 2.83
N GLN A 172 19.86 -9.86 3.75
CA GLN A 172 20.13 -9.88 5.18
C GLN A 172 20.91 -11.13 5.64
N TRP A 173 20.48 -12.32 5.20
CA TRP A 173 20.98 -13.58 5.75
C TRP A 173 21.94 -14.34 4.84
N VAL A 174 21.70 -14.32 3.53
CA VAL A 174 22.57 -15.00 2.57
C VAL A 174 23.80 -14.16 2.21
N ASP A 175 23.55 -12.91 1.83
CA ASP A 175 24.64 -11.99 1.43
C ASP A 175 25.26 -11.27 2.63
N ARG A 176 24.68 -11.45 3.83
CA ARG A 176 25.12 -10.85 5.11
C ARG A 176 25.22 -9.32 5.05
N GLN A 177 24.37 -8.69 4.22
CA GLN A 177 24.17 -7.25 4.18
C GLN A 177 23.14 -6.85 5.25
N GLN A 178 23.33 -5.76 5.95
CA GLN A 178 22.51 -5.39 7.10
C GLN A 178 21.27 -4.56 6.65
N GLU A 179 20.40 -5.11 5.79
CA GLU A 179 19.27 -4.40 5.20
C GLU A 179 18.21 -4.00 6.24
N LEU A 180 17.90 -4.89 7.20
CA LEU A 180 16.92 -4.58 8.25
C LEU A 180 17.43 -3.47 9.18
N GLN A 181 18.74 -3.42 9.45
CA GLN A 181 19.37 -2.38 10.26
C GLN A 181 19.36 -1.03 9.51
N ARG A 182 19.44 -1.02 8.19
CA ARG A 182 19.29 0.20 7.36
C ARG A 182 17.91 0.82 7.53
N MET A 183 16.88 -0.03 7.73
CA MET A 183 15.49 0.36 7.98
C MET A 183 15.13 0.49 9.47
N GLY A 184 16.13 0.58 10.34
CA GLY A 184 15.95 0.87 11.76
C GLY A 184 15.55 -0.31 12.64
N LEU A 185 15.44 -1.53 12.08
CA LEU A 185 15.26 -2.73 12.89
C LEU A 185 16.60 -3.21 13.47
N PHE A 186 16.55 -3.81 14.66
CA PHE A 186 17.73 -4.37 15.35
C PHE A 186 18.85 -3.34 15.59
N HIS A 187 18.52 -2.24 16.25
CA HIS A 187 19.52 -1.26 16.66
C HIS A 187 20.45 -1.91 17.70
N ARG A 188 21.65 -2.32 17.30
CA ARG A 188 22.74 -2.48 18.26
C ARG A 188 23.24 -1.07 18.55
N GLY A 189 22.96 -0.56 19.76
CA GLY A 189 23.59 0.67 20.25
C GLY A 189 25.11 0.57 20.14
N PRO A 190 25.83 1.69 20.14
CA PRO A 190 27.28 1.64 20.31
C PRO A 190 27.57 0.96 21.62
N GLY A 191 28.27 -0.20 21.57
CA GLY A 191 28.91 -0.80 22.72
C GLY A 191 30.11 0.02 23.15
#